data_1d2aa945b23605410e208dc8f996fad3
#
_entry.id   1d2aa945b23605410e208dc8f996fad3
#
_cell.length_a   1.000
_cell.length_b   1.000
_cell.length_c   1.000
_cell.angle_alpha   90.00
_cell.angle_beta   90.00
_cell.angle_gamma   90.00
#
_symmetry.space_group_name_H-M   'P 1'
#
loop_
_entity.id
_entity.type
_entity.pdbx_description
1 polymer ?
#
loop_
_entity_poly.entity_id
_entity_poly.type
_entity_poly.pdbx_seq_one_letter_code
_entity_poly.pdbx_strand_id
1 'polypeptide(L)'
;MGKIGRNDPCPCGSGLKYKKCCLPRNKEESIYYRKLVEASSEATAKLSISFRDLLSPEVFEKARHSFFMEHKNKVTPLKLVDSFNELFWNWVIYVWKPDAEELEDCESGDYPEPDKTIAEQFLERENPDLEEMERVAVSKTNRAPFSFFEVVRVYSQSFEAMDMFYDRTCRIWDSTLSQQIDTGDIIYANPVEIGDCAFLPSLSPIKLGPESKDLILSVGDTLRDTYGEDFKYYDRAVDDELRKLFLSIYFKTMG
;
A
#
# COMPACT_ATOMS: atom_id res chain seq x y z
N MET A 1 19.26 9.85 -17.90
CA MET A 1 18.72 10.46 -19.16
C MET A 1 18.61 11.97 -18.98
N GLY A 2 19.08 12.79 -19.97
CA GLY A 2 19.01 14.25 -19.90
C GLY A 2 17.57 14.76 -19.91
N LYS A 3 17.31 15.94 -19.30
CA LYS A 3 16.00 16.61 -19.36
C LYS A 3 15.62 16.88 -20.83
N ILE A 4 14.47 16.35 -21.25
CA ILE A 4 13.92 16.60 -22.59
C ILE A 4 13.49 18.07 -22.68
N GLY A 5 14.06 18.81 -23.62
CA GLY A 5 13.72 20.21 -23.87
C GLY A 5 12.34 20.33 -24.53
N ARG A 6 11.63 21.44 -24.25
CA ARG A 6 10.29 21.70 -24.84
C ARG A 6 10.24 21.60 -26.36
N ASN A 7 11.36 21.88 -27.03
CA ASN A 7 11.46 21.91 -28.50
C ASN A 7 12.06 20.63 -29.11
N ASP A 8 12.53 19.71 -28.27
CA ASP A 8 13.11 18.45 -28.72
C ASP A 8 12.05 17.54 -29.37
N PRO A 9 12.45 16.58 -30.21
CA PRO A 9 11.56 15.55 -30.71
C PRO A 9 10.89 14.81 -29.55
N CYS A 10 9.61 14.51 -29.68
CA CYS A 10 8.87 13.81 -28.63
C CYS A 10 9.38 12.37 -28.51
N PRO A 11 9.69 11.89 -27.29
CA PRO A 11 10.21 10.53 -27.08
C PRO A 11 9.23 9.43 -27.41
N CYS A 12 7.93 9.77 -27.57
CA CYS A 12 6.90 8.80 -28.00
C CYS A 12 7.00 8.39 -29.48
N GLY A 13 7.94 8.94 -30.25
CA GLY A 13 8.14 8.62 -31.67
C GLY A 13 7.14 9.27 -32.64
N SER A 14 6.28 10.19 -32.16
CA SER A 14 5.28 10.87 -33.00
C SER A 14 5.84 11.82 -34.08
N GLY A 15 7.14 12.12 -34.05
CA GLY A 15 7.78 13.11 -34.89
C GLY A 15 7.45 14.57 -34.55
N LEU A 16 6.56 14.82 -33.60
CA LEU A 16 6.22 16.16 -33.13
C LEU A 16 7.21 16.67 -32.08
N LYS A 17 7.27 17.99 -31.90
CA LYS A 17 8.01 18.59 -30.77
C LYS A 17 7.32 18.22 -29.45
N TYR A 18 8.09 17.94 -28.40
CA TYR A 18 7.61 17.54 -27.09
C TYR A 18 6.49 18.46 -26.54
N LYS A 19 6.64 19.80 -26.69
CA LYS A 19 5.63 20.79 -26.27
C LYS A 19 4.28 20.67 -26.97
N LYS A 20 4.24 20.07 -28.18
CA LYS A 20 3.03 19.88 -28.98
C LYS A 20 2.48 18.45 -28.94
N CYS A 21 3.10 17.58 -28.16
CA CYS A 21 2.75 16.19 -28.06
C CYS A 21 2.54 15.78 -26.58
N CYS A 22 3.51 15.15 -25.95
CA CYS A 22 3.34 14.60 -24.61
C CYS A 22 3.44 15.63 -23.47
N LEU A 23 4.06 16.80 -23.67
CA LEU A 23 4.21 17.78 -22.58
C LEU A 23 2.90 18.26 -21.95
N PRO A 24 1.82 18.57 -22.69
CA PRO A 24 0.54 18.94 -22.08
C PRO A 24 -0.03 17.77 -21.25
N ARG A 25 -0.09 16.58 -21.85
CA ARG A 25 -0.59 15.36 -21.18
C ARG A 25 0.19 15.06 -19.90
N ASN A 26 1.52 15.06 -19.97
CA ASN A 26 2.36 14.78 -18.79
C ASN A 26 2.18 15.84 -17.68
N LYS A 27 1.83 17.08 -18.03
CA LYS A 27 1.50 18.11 -17.03
C LYS A 27 0.18 17.87 -16.35
N GLU A 28 -0.84 17.51 -17.11
CA GLU A 28 -2.18 17.20 -16.60
C GLU A 28 -2.11 15.95 -15.70
N GLU A 29 -1.43 14.90 -16.14
CA GLU A 29 -1.18 13.69 -15.36
C GLU A 29 -0.41 14.01 -14.06
N SER A 30 0.61 14.88 -14.11
CA SER A 30 1.36 15.31 -12.94
C SER A 30 0.53 16.14 -11.94
N ILE A 31 -0.43 16.94 -12.43
CA ILE A 31 -1.35 17.71 -11.57
C ILE A 31 -2.36 16.75 -10.94
N TYR A 32 -2.94 15.85 -11.74
CA TYR A 32 -3.88 14.84 -11.25
C TYR A 32 -3.21 13.94 -10.19
N TYR A 33 -2.00 13.45 -10.47
CA TYR A 33 -1.21 12.67 -9.53
C TYR A 33 -1.06 13.37 -8.17
N ARG A 34 -0.59 14.63 -8.16
CA ARG A 34 -0.41 15.38 -6.92
C ARG A 34 -1.70 15.54 -6.14
N LYS A 35 -2.79 15.91 -6.82
CA LYS A 35 -4.10 16.06 -6.20
C LYS A 35 -4.60 14.74 -5.59
N LEU A 36 -4.35 13.62 -6.25
CA LEU A 36 -4.78 12.32 -5.74
C LEU A 36 -3.93 11.87 -4.55
N VAL A 37 -2.63 12.16 -4.53
CA VAL A 37 -1.75 11.89 -3.37
C VAL A 37 -2.18 12.74 -2.17
N GLU A 38 -2.43 14.05 -2.38
CA GLU A 38 -2.95 14.95 -1.34
C GLU A 38 -4.30 14.44 -0.81
N ALA A 39 -5.24 14.15 -1.70
CA ALA A 39 -6.56 13.62 -1.34
C ALA A 39 -6.48 12.25 -0.62
N SER A 40 -5.54 11.38 -1.00
CA SER A 40 -5.31 10.11 -0.30
C SER A 40 -4.87 10.32 1.14
N SER A 41 -3.95 11.26 1.37
CA SER A 41 -3.47 11.60 2.72
C SER A 41 -4.59 12.19 3.58
N GLU A 42 -5.34 13.15 3.03
CA GLU A 42 -6.48 13.79 3.71
C GLU A 42 -7.60 12.79 4.03
N ALA A 43 -7.96 11.95 3.07
CA ALA A 43 -8.95 10.90 3.26
C ALA A 43 -8.54 9.89 4.32
N THR A 44 -7.29 9.43 4.29
CA THR A 44 -6.77 8.48 5.30
C THR A 44 -6.78 9.11 6.69
N ALA A 45 -6.45 10.41 6.82
CA ALA A 45 -6.54 11.13 8.08
C ALA A 45 -7.99 11.23 8.59
N LYS A 46 -8.95 11.59 7.72
CA LYS A 46 -10.39 11.63 8.06
C LYS A 46 -10.91 10.26 8.50
N LEU A 47 -10.59 9.22 7.75
CA LEU A 47 -10.95 7.83 8.08
C LEU A 47 -10.33 7.39 9.41
N SER A 48 -9.06 7.69 9.64
CA SER A 48 -8.37 7.35 10.89
C SER A 48 -8.97 8.04 12.11
N ILE A 49 -9.39 9.32 11.98
CA ILE A 49 -10.05 10.06 13.05
C ILE A 49 -11.43 9.47 13.33
N SER A 50 -12.26 9.35 12.29
CA SER A 50 -13.61 8.79 12.41
C SER A 50 -13.58 7.38 12.98
N PHE A 51 -12.61 6.59 12.57
CA PHE A 51 -12.48 5.21 12.99
C PHE A 51 -11.97 5.08 14.43
N ARG A 52 -11.00 5.90 14.85
CA ARG A 52 -10.49 5.89 16.22
C ARG A 52 -11.57 6.24 17.25
N ASP A 53 -12.50 7.12 16.88
CA ASP A 53 -13.64 7.50 17.75
C ASP A 53 -14.73 6.41 17.80
N LEU A 54 -14.74 5.48 16.82
CA LEU A 54 -15.72 4.40 16.70
C LEU A 54 -15.18 3.04 17.13
N LEU A 55 -13.85 2.88 17.20
CA LEU A 55 -13.22 1.65 17.67
C LEU A 55 -13.30 1.56 19.20
N SER A 56 -14.02 0.53 19.67
CA SER A 56 -13.83 0.12 21.05
C SER A 56 -12.39 -0.37 21.27
N PRO A 57 -11.87 -0.30 22.49
CA PRO A 57 -10.57 -0.89 22.83
C PRO A 57 -10.47 -2.37 22.45
N GLU A 58 -11.55 -3.11 22.53
CA GLU A 58 -11.66 -4.54 22.19
C GLU A 58 -11.44 -4.76 20.69
N VAL A 59 -12.10 -3.98 19.85
CA VAL A 59 -11.96 -4.07 18.39
C VAL A 59 -10.54 -3.67 17.96
N PHE A 60 -9.97 -2.62 18.60
CA PHE A 60 -8.58 -2.23 18.35
C PHE A 60 -7.60 -3.38 18.69
N GLU A 61 -7.77 -4.05 19.82
CA GLU A 61 -6.92 -5.18 20.20
C GLU A 61 -7.09 -6.36 19.25
N LYS A 62 -8.29 -6.63 18.74
CA LYS A 62 -8.51 -7.66 17.72
C LYS A 62 -7.81 -7.32 16.41
N ALA A 63 -7.95 -6.09 15.91
CA ALA A 63 -7.21 -5.63 14.73
C ALA A 63 -5.69 -5.76 14.93
N ARG A 64 -5.19 -5.37 16.11
CA ARG A 64 -3.78 -5.50 16.47
C ARG A 64 -3.33 -6.96 16.51
N HIS A 65 -4.13 -7.85 17.07
CA HIS A 65 -3.85 -9.28 17.09
C HIS A 65 -3.83 -9.88 15.69
N SER A 66 -4.82 -9.53 14.85
CA SER A 66 -4.89 -9.97 13.46
C SER A 66 -3.72 -9.45 12.64
N PHE A 67 -3.27 -8.20 12.86
CA PHE A 67 -2.11 -7.65 12.14
C PHE A 67 -0.81 -8.34 12.54
N PHE A 68 -0.50 -8.42 13.85
CA PHE A 68 0.78 -8.94 14.35
C PHE A 68 0.83 -10.45 14.53
N MET A 69 -0.31 -11.14 14.50
CA MET A 69 -0.40 -12.60 14.60
C MET A 69 0.42 -13.16 15.78
N GLU A 70 1.33 -14.10 15.51
CA GLU A 70 2.21 -14.70 16.52
C GLU A 70 3.19 -13.71 17.16
N HIS A 71 3.43 -12.57 16.52
CA HIS A 71 4.31 -11.52 17.03
C HIS A 71 3.60 -10.47 17.91
N LYS A 72 2.30 -10.60 18.17
CA LYS A 72 1.49 -9.64 18.93
C LYS A 72 2.07 -9.24 20.29
N ASN A 73 2.75 -10.15 20.96
CA ASN A 73 3.38 -9.90 22.25
C ASN A 73 4.74 -9.16 22.17
N LYS A 74 5.31 -9.01 20.98
CA LYS A 74 6.55 -8.28 20.73
C LYS A 74 6.34 -6.79 20.52
N VAL A 75 5.09 -6.36 20.35
CA VAL A 75 4.72 -4.98 19.99
C VAL A 75 3.77 -4.41 21.04
N THR A 76 4.21 -3.35 21.71
CA THR A 76 3.35 -2.56 22.59
C THR A 76 2.66 -1.45 21.80
N PRO A 77 1.54 -0.88 22.29
CA PRO A 77 0.92 0.27 21.63
C PRO A 77 1.89 1.43 21.36
N LEU A 78 2.85 1.67 22.24
CA LEU A 78 3.87 2.69 22.04
C LEU A 78 4.82 2.36 20.88
N LYS A 79 5.29 1.11 20.77
CA LYS A 79 6.11 0.66 19.64
C LYS A 79 5.34 0.64 18.32
N LEU A 80 4.03 0.38 18.39
CA LEU A 80 3.16 0.48 17.21
C LEU A 80 3.19 1.89 16.63
N VAL A 81 3.04 2.91 17.48
CA VAL A 81 3.06 4.32 17.05
C VAL A 81 4.40 4.66 16.40
N ASP A 82 5.51 4.20 16.95
CA ASP A 82 6.85 4.59 16.48
C ASP A 82 7.28 3.91 15.17
N SER A 83 6.94 2.63 14.98
CA SER A 83 7.52 1.84 13.89
C SER A 83 6.52 1.35 12.84
N PHE A 84 5.28 1.09 13.23
CA PHE A 84 4.27 0.47 12.37
C PHE A 84 3.03 1.33 12.13
N ASN A 85 2.99 2.55 12.68
CA ASN A 85 1.75 3.34 12.70
C ASN A 85 1.12 3.47 11.32
N GLU A 86 1.89 3.90 10.32
CA GLU A 86 1.36 4.08 8.96
C GLU A 86 0.93 2.76 8.34
N LEU A 87 1.76 1.72 8.44
CA LEU A 87 1.49 0.41 7.87
C LEU A 87 0.26 -0.24 8.53
N PHE A 88 0.19 -0.20 9.86
CA PHE A 88 -0.91 -0.78 10.62
C PHE A 88 -2.25 -0.10 10.30
N TRP A 89 -2.32 1.24 10.37
CA TRP A 89 -3.55 1.96 10.11
C TRP A 89 -4.01 1.86 8.66
N ASN A 90 -3.06 1.86 7.71
CA ASN A 90 -3.39 1.64 6.32
C ASN A 90 -3.97 0.23 6.11
N TRP A 91 -3.35 -0.78 6.72
CA TRP A 91 -3.87 -2.14 6.67
C TRP A 91 -5.25 -2.28 7.33
N VAL A 92 -5.45 -1.71 8.51
CA VAL A 92 -6.75 -1.75 9.21
C VAL A 92 -7.86 -1.10 8.39
N ILE A 93 -7.57 0.04 7.76
CA ILE A 93 -8.59 0.80 7.01
C ILE A 93 -8.92 0.14 5.67
N TYR A 94 -7.91 -0.36 4.95
CA TYR A 94 -8.06 -0.74 3.56
C TYR A 94 -7.96 -2.25 3.27
N VAL A 95 -7.53 -3.06 4.23
CA VAL A 95 -7.30 -4.49 4.01
C VAL A 95 -8.03 -5.36 5.01
N TRP A 96 -8.03 -4.97 6.31
CA TRP A 96 -8.65 -5.78 7.35
C TRP A 96 -10.15 -5.91 7.15
N LYS A 97 -10.59 -7.18 7.08
CA LYS A 97 -11.99 -7.58 7.00
C LYS A 97 -12.24 -8.56 8.13
N PRO A 98 -12.66 -8.09 9.31
CA PRO A 98 -12.97 -8.98 10.41
C PRO A 98 -14.15 -9.89 10.03
N ASP A 99 -14.10 -11.15 10.42
CA ASP A 99 -15.26 -12.02 10.30
C ASP A 99 -16.21 -11.87 11.50
N ALA A 100 -17.39 -12.50 11.43
CA ALA A 100 -18.39 -12.40 12.50
C ALA A 100 -17.90 -13.01 13.82
N GLU A 101 -17.07 -14.05 13.78
CA GLU A 101 -16.50 -14.71 14.98
C GLU A 101 -15.48 -13.78 15.66
N GLU A 102 -14.66 -13.07 14.87
CA GLU A 102 -13.72 -12.06 15.40
C GLU A 102 -14.46 -10.93 16.13
N LEU A 103 -15.70 -10.62 15.78
CA LEU A 103 -16.49 -9.54 16.37
C LEU A 103 -17.50 -9.99 17.43
N GLU A 104 -17.66 -11.28 17.70
CA GLU A 104 -18.71 -11.84 18.56
C GLU A 104 -18.72 -11.23 19.97
N ASP A 105 -17.54 -10.98 20.54
CA ASP A 105 -17.40 -10.41 21.90
C ASP A 105 -17.35 -8.88 21.93
N CYS A 106 -17.51 -8.21 20.77
CA CYS A 106 -17.49 -6.77 20.72
C CYS A 106 -18.89 -6.20 20.98
N GLU A 107 -18.98 -5.10 21.73
CA GLU A 107 -20.26 -4.41 21.89
C GLU A 107 -20.80 -4.03 20.51
N SER A 108 -22.09 -4.29 20.28
CA SER A 108 -22.75 -4.02 19.00
C SER A 108 -22.71 -2.53 18.69
N GLY A 109 -21.84 -2.16 17.80
CA GLY A 109 -21.72 -0.84 17.21
C GLY A 109 -21.81 -0.93 15.69
N ASP A 110 -21.99 0.19 15.02
CA ASP A 110 -22.07 0.25 13.56
C ASP A 110 -20.73 -0.08 12.84
N TYR A 111 -19.68 -0.39 13.60
CA TYR A 111 -18.31 -0.61 13.08
C TYR A 111 -17.48 -1.57 13.91
N PRO A 112 -16.64 -2.41 13.25
CA PRO A 112 -16.66 -2.73 11.81
C PRO A 112 -17.77 -3.74 11.48
N GLU A 113 -18.29 -3.67 10.25
CA GLU A 113 -19.16 -4.73 9.73
C GLU A 113 -18.32 -5.96 9.33
N PRO A 114 -18.83 -7.20 9.55
CA PRO A 114 -18.14 -8.40 9.09
C PRO A 114 -17.87 -8.39 7.56
N ASP A 115 -16.76 -8.97 7.17
CA ASP A 115 -16.35 -9.18 5.76
C ASP A 115 -16.19 -7.92 4.91
N LYS A 116 -16.17 -6.73 5.53
CA LYS A 116 -15.94 -5.47 4.85
C LYS A 116 -14.74 -4.73 5.42
N THR A 117 -13.99 -4.04 4.56
CA THR A 117 -13.00 -3.07 5.04
C THR A 117 -13.70 -1.83 5.57
N ILE A 118 -13.00 -1.08 6.41
CA ILE A 118 -13.50 0.21 6.91
C ILE A 118 -13.70 1.20 5.75
N ALA A 119 -12.80 1.18 4.79
CA ALA A 119 -12.91 2.00 3.58
C ALA A 119 -14.16 1.67 2.78
N GLU A 120 -14.51 0.39 2.61
CA GLU A 120 -15.75 -0.03 1.95
C GLU A 120 -16.97 0.50 2.68
N GLN A 121 -17.07 0.26 3.99
CA GLN A 121 -18.18 0.71 4.81
C GLN A 121 -18.33 2.25 4.77
N PHE A 122 -17.22 2.98 4.79
CA PHE A 122 -17.23 4.43 4.74
C PHE A 122 -17.70 4.98 3.39
N LEU A 123 -17.34 4.32 2.29
CA LEU A 123 -17.79 4.69 0.95
C LEU A 123 -19.28 4.40 0.70
N GLU A 124 -19.84 3.40 1.38
CA GLU A 124 -21.26 3.02 1.27
C GLU A 124 -22.21 3.95 2.04
N ARG A 125 -21.70 4.76 2.98
CA ARG A 125 -22.54 5.70 3.74
C ARG A 125 -23.10 6.80 2.85
N GLU A 126 -24.36 7.19 3.07
CA GLU A 126 -25.10 8.16 2.25
C GLU A 126 -24.46 9.57 2.24
N ASN A 127 -23.65 9.90 3.22
CA ASN A 127 -23.00 11.21 3.29
C ASN A 127 -21.62 11.13 3.94
N PRO A 128 -20.66 10.45 3.33
CA PRO A 128 -19.30 10.47 3.86
C PRO A 128 -18.73 11.89 3.70
N ASP A 129 -18.05 12.36 4.72
CA ASP A 129 -17.32 13.64 4.71
C ASP A 129 -16.06 13.56 3.84
N LEU A 130 -16.25 13.11 2.60
CA LEU A 130 -15.20 12.99 1.59
C LEU A 130 -15.57 13.76 0.34
N GLU A 131 -14.64 14.55 -0.15
CA GLU A 131 -14.71 15.15 -1.48
C GLU A 131 -14.57 14.09 -2.58
N GLU A 132 -14.95 14.43 -3.82
CA GLU A 132 -14.93 13.48 -4.96
C GLU A 132 -13.52 12.87 -5.17
N MET A 133 -12.48 13.69 -5.10
CA MET A 133 -11.10 13.22 -5.28
C MET A 133 -10.65 12.30 -4.14
N GLU A 134 -11.08 12.57 -2.91
CA GLU A 134 -10.84 11.72 -1.75
C GLU A 134 -11.53 10.37 -1.89
N ARG A 135 -12.78 10.34 -2.37
CA ARG A 135 -13.50 9.09 -2.68
C ARG A 135 -12.76 8.24 -3.71
N VAL A 136 -12.26 8.89 -4.76
CA VAL A 136 -11.44 8.22 -5.79
C VAL A 136 -10.18 7.65 -5.15
N ALA A 137 -9.50 8.42 -4.30
CA ALA A 137 -8.29 7.98 -3.61
C ALA A 137 -8.58 6.78 -2.70
N VAL A 138 -9.61 6.84 -1.86
CA VAL A 138 -10.03 5.73 -0.99
C VAL A 138 -10.34 4.48 -1.80
N SER A 139 -11.14 4.60 -2.87
CA SER A 139 -11.50 3.47 -3.73
C SER A 139 -10.29 2.83 -4.41
N LYS A 140 -9.29 3.62 -4.81
CA LYS A 140 -8.06 3.11 -5.42
C LYS A 140 -7.17 2.42 -4.37
N THR A 141 -7.01 3.03 -3.21
CA THR A 141 -6.20 2.46 -2.11
C THR A 141 -6.80 1.15 -1.60
N ASN A 142 -8.13 1.06 -1.50
CA ASN A 142 -8.83 -0.16 -1.09
C ASN A 142 -8.66 -1.33 -2.08
N ARG A 143 -8.18 -1.05 -3.29
CA ARG A 143 -7.88 -2.05 -4.33
C ARG A 143 -6.39 -2.29 -4.52
N ALA A 144 -5.54 -1.69 -3.70
CA ALA A 144 -4.09 -1.83 -3.78
C ALA A 144 -3.61 -2.80 -2.69
N PRO A 145 -3.37 -4.08 -3.03
CA PRO A 145 -2.93 -5.07 -2.07
C PRO A 145 -1.48 -4.82 -1.64
N PHE A 146 -1.15 -5.27 -0.45
CA PHE A 146 0.24 -5.34 -0.02
C PHE A 146 0.97 -6.49 -0.72
N SER A 147 2.21 -6.22 -1.11
CA SER A 147 3.12 -7.22 -1.68
C SER A 147 4.58 -6.86 -1.43
N PHE A 148 5.49 -7.74 -1.83
CA PHE A 148 6.92 -7.47 -1.84
C PHE A 148 7.33 -6.96 -3.22
N PHE A 149 8.09 -5.86 -3.24
CA PHE A 149 8.56 -5.21 -4.46
C PHE A 149 10.08 -5.10 -4.43
N GLU A 150 10.75 -5.65 -5.43
CA GLU A 150 12.18 -5.45 -5.65
C GLU A 150 12.41 -4.16 -6.44
N VAL A 151 13.29 -3.29 -5.95
CA VAL A 151 13.69 -2.07 -6.65
C VAL A 151 14.60 -2.44 -7.80
N VAL A 152 14.15 -2.23 -9.02
CA VAL A 152 14.88 -2.59 -10.24
C VAL A 152 15.63 -1.40 -10.84
N ARG A 153 15.20 -0.17 -10.55
CA ARG A 153 15.88 1.05 -11.02
C ARG A 153 15.55 2.26 -10.18
N VAL A 154 16.55 3.08 -9.87
CA VAL A 154 16.39 4.32 -9.10
C VAL A 154 16.65 5.54 -9.97
N TYR A 155 15.84 6.57 -9.82
CA TYR A 155 15.93 7.88 -10.44
C TYR A 155 15.99 8.98 -9.37
N SER A 156 16.20 10.24 -9.74
CA SER A 156 16.33 11.34 -8.78
C SER A 156 15.08 11.67 -7.97
N GLN A 157 13.89 11.29 -8.44
CA GLN A 157 12.60 11.63 -7.81
C GLN A 157 11.60 10.46 -7.84
N SER A 158 12.03 9.29 -8.29
CA SER A 158 11.18 8.10 -8.45
C SER A 158 12.06 6.87 -8.55
N PHE A 159 11.45 5.69 -8.44
CA PHE A 159 12.10 4.42 -8.69
C PHE A 159 11.12 3.45 -9.37
N GLU A 160 11.64 2.47 -10.05
CA GLU A 160 10.87 1.35 -10.59
C GLU A 160 11.01 0.17 -9.63
N ALA A 161 9.89 -0.42 -9.28
CA ALA A 161 9.83 -1.58 -8.41
C ALA A 161 9.00 -2.69 -9.08
N MET A 162 9.54 -3.90 -9.08
CA MET A 162 8.93 -5.09 -9.65
C MET A 162 8.29 -5.91 -8.53
N ASP A 163 7.04 -6.24 -8.68
CA ASP A 163 6.35 -7.16 -7.79
C ASP A 163 7.00 -8.55 -7.86
N MET A 164 7.35 -9.12 -6.72
CA MET A 164 8.09 -10.38 -6.67
C MET A 164 7.23 -11.61 -6.96
N PHE A 165 5.90 -11.47 -6.93
CA PHE A 165 4.96 -12.58 -7.13
C PHE A 165 4.21 -12.49 -8.46
N TYR A 166 4.12 -11.28 -9.02
CA TYR A 166 3.38 -11.02 -10.24
C TYR A 166 4.26 -10.27 -11.25
N ASP A 167 4.12 -10.57 -12.51
CA ASP A 167 4.85 -9.90 -13.59
C ASP A 167 4.35 -8.46 -13.78
N ARG A 168 4.58 -7.63 -12.75
CA ARG A 168 4.12 -6.25 -12.68
C ARG A 168 5.26 -5.34 -12.21
N THR A 169 5.58 -4.34 -13.00
CA THR A 169 6.52 -3.28 -12.61
C THR A 169 5.77 -1.96 -12.51
N CYS A 170 5.90 -1.27 -11.39
CA CYS A 170 5.34 0.05 -11.20
C CYS A 170 6.43 1.11 -11.01
N ARG A 171 6.18 2.31 -11.49
CA ARG A 171 7.03 3.47 -11.27
C ARG A 171 6.49 4.30 -10.13
N ILE A 172 7.17 4.26 -9.01
CA ILE A 172 6.77 4.94 -7.78
C ILE A 172 7.42 6.32 -7.73
N TRP A 173 6.61 7.35 -7.54
CA TRP A 173 7.06 8.73 -7.38
C TRP A 173 7.16 9.07 -5.90
N ASP A 174 8.38 9.04 -5.39
CA ASP A 174 8.73 9.46 -4.05
C ASP A 174 10.17 9.98 -4.05
N SER A 175 10.32 11.30 -3.96
CA SER A 175 11.63 11.95 -4.01
C SER A 175 12.47 11.73 -2.76
N THR A 176 11.84 11.44 -1.63
CA THR A 176 12.53 11.17 -0.36
C THR A 176 13.03 9.73 -0.33
N LEU A 177 12.14 8.79 -0.62
CA LEU A 177 12.49 7.38 -0.65
C LEU A 177 13.50 7.07 -1.75
N SER A 178 13.39 7.71 -2.93
CA SER A 178 14.34 7.51 -4.03
C SER A 178 15.79 7.92 -3.72
N GLN A 179 16.02 8.70 -2.64
CA GLN A 179 17.35 9.05 -2.14
C GLN A 179 17.88 8.07 -1.08
N GLN A 180 17.03 7.18 -0.59
CA GLN A 180 17.32 6.27 0.52
C GLN A 180 17.31 4.80 0.11
N ILE A 181 16.86 4.51 -1.12
CA ILE A 181 16.67 3.16 -1.63
C ILE A 181 17.66 2.87 -2.77
N ASP A 182 18.16 1.65 -2.81
CA ASP A 182 19.09 1.19 -3.83
C ASP A 182 18.46 0.08 -4.70
N THR A 183 19.00 -0.10 -5.90
CA THR A 183 18.62 -1.23 -6.76
C THR A 183 18.94 -2.55 -6.05
N GLY A 184 17.97 -3.46 -6.00
CA GLY A 184 18.04 -4.72 -5.28
C GLY A 184 17.47 -4.67 -3.85
N ASP A 185 17.16 -3.48 -3.31
CA ASP A 185 16.39 -3.37 -2.07
C ASP A 185 14.97 -3.91 -2.29
N ILE A 186 14.39 -4.49 -1.26
CA ILE A 186 13.02 -5.02 -1.29
C ILE A 186 12.18 -4.26 -0.27
N ILE A 187 11.00 -3.84 -0.69
CA ILE A 187 10.01 -3.16 0.17
C ILE A 187 8.73 -3.99 0.26
N TYR A 188 8.09 -3.97 1.43
CA TYR A 188 6.73 -4.46 1.61
C TYR A 188 5.79 -3.25 1.64
N ALA A 189 4.91 -3.14 0.64
CA ALA A 189 4.12 -1.94 0.38
C ALA A 189 2.86 -2.25 -0.44
N ASN A 190 1.97 -1.26 -0.57
CA ASN A 190 0.75 -1.31 -1.39
C ASN A 190 0.70 -0.16 -2.41
N PRO A 191 1.46 -0.21 -3.50
CA PRO A 191 1.48 0.85 -4.50
C PRO A 191 0.11 1.06 -5.14
N VAL A 192 -0.36 2.30 -5.15
CA VAL A 192 -1.59 2.73 -5.83
C VAL A 192 -1.27 3.29 -7.19
N GLU A 193 -1.69 2.61 -8.24
CA GLU A 193 -1.39 2.98 -9.62
C GLU A 193 -2.29 4.10 -10.13
N ILE A 194 -1.66 5.06 -10.84
CA ILE A 194 -2.30 6.20 -11.49
C ILE A 194 -1.67 6.38 -12.87
N GLY A 195 -2.33 5.88 -13.90
CA GLY A 195 -1.72 5.88 -15.25
C GLY A 195 -0.41 5.10 -15.26
N ASP A 196 0.66 5.76 -15.68
CA ASP A 196 2.00 5.16 -15.78
C ASP A 196 2.83 5.28 -14.48
N CYS A 197 2.22 5.72 -13.38
CA CYS A 197 2.89 6.00 -12.11
C CYS A 197 2.15 5.33 -10.95
N ALA A 198 2.81 5.24 -9.80
CA ALA A 198 2.21 4.84 -8.54
C ALA A 198 2.69 5.72 -7.39
N PHE A 199 1.91 5.79 -6.32
CA PHE A 199 2.33 6.33 -5.03
C PHE A 199 2.18 5.27 -3.94
N LEU A 200 2.83 5.48 -2.81
CA LEU A 200 2.76 4.59 -1.65
C LEU A 200 1.89 5.24 -0.56
N PRO A 201 0.68 4.74 -0.32
CA PRO A 201 -0.12 5.16 0.84
C PRO A 201 0.54 4.74 2.15
N SER A 202 1.23 3.62 2.13
CA SER A 202 2.06 3.18 3.24
C SER A 202 3.22 2.30 2.78
N LEU A 203 4.22 2.20 3.64
CA LEU A 203 5.47 1.48 3.40
C LEU A 203 5.89 0.77 4.68
N SER A 204 6.55 -0.36 4.52
CA SER A 204 7.22 -1.05 5.62
C SER A 204 8.23 -0.13 6.33
N PRO A 205 8.37 -0.23 7.67
CA PRO A 205 9.29 0.61 8.44
C PRO A 205 10.76 0.32 8.14
N ILE A 206 11.05 -0.75 7.42
CA ILE A 206 12.39 -1.14 6.99
C ILE A 206 12.37 -1.55 5.52
N LYS A 207 13.46 -1.32 4.83
CA LYS A 207 13.78 -1.99 3.58
C LYS A 207 14.50 -3.31 3.86
N LEU A 208 14.20 -4.31 3.08
CA LEU A 208 14.83 -5.62 3.15
C LEU A 208 15.98 -5.68 2.15
N GLY A 209 17.07 -6.31 2.52
CA GLY A 209 18.18 -6.51 1.61
C GLY A 209 17.96 -7.70 0.65
N PRO A 210 18.84 -7.80 -0.37
CA PRO A 210 18.79 -8.89 -1.36
C PRO A 210 18.84 -10.30 -0.75
N GLU A 211 19.39 -10.44 0.46
CA GLU A 211 19.47 -11.71 1.20
C GLU A 211 18.10 -12.28 1.58
N SER A 212 17.06 -11.43 1.60
CA SER A 212 15.68 -11.87 1.86
C SER A 212 14.98 -12.44 0.64
N LYS A 213 15.55 -12.25 -0.55
CA LYS A 213 14.90 -12.57 -1.82
C LYS A 213 14.52 -14.04 -1.95
N ASP A 214 15.45 -14.96 -1.67
CA ASP A 214 15.20 -16.40 -1.82
C ASP A 214 14.10 -16.89 -0.89
N LEU A 215 14.05 -16.35 0.34
CA LEU A 215 12.98 -16.67 1.30
C LEU A 215 11.62 -16.17 0.78
N ILE A 216 11.56 -14.95 0.26
CA ILE A 216 10.33 -14.37 -0.26
C ILE A 216 9.83 -15.17 -1.47
N LEU A 217 10.71 -15.52 -2.40
CA LEU A 217 10.35 -16.31 -3.58
C LEU A 217 9.86 -17.72 -3.20
N SER A 218 10.47 -18.37 -2.21
CA SER A 218 10.04 -19.70 -1.75
C SER A 218 8.63 -19.68 -1.14
N VAL A 219 8.23 -18.59 -0.49
CA VAL A 219 6.85 -18.40 -0.03
C VAL A 219 5.91 -18.20 -1.23
N GLY A 220 6.33 -17.45 -2.24
CA GLY A 220 5.59 -17.31 -3.49
C GLY A 220 5.31 -18.65 -4.18
N ASP A 221 6.29 -19.54 -4.21
CA ASP A 221 6.11 -20.90 -4.75
C ASP A 221 5.09 -21.70 -3.91
N THR A 222 5.17 -21.61 -2.59
CA THR A 222 4.19 -22.24 -1.69
C THR A 222 2.77 -21.70 -1.90
N LEU A 223 2.64 -20.40 -2.13
CA LEU A 223 1.33 -19.79 -2.42
C LEU A 223 0.77 -20.27 -3.76
N ARG A 224 1.59 -20.40 -4.80
CA ARG A 224 1.18 -20.98 -6.09
C ARG A 224 0.74 -22.43 -5.96
N ASP A 225 1.47 -23.22 -5.21
CA ASP A 225 1.14 -24.62 -4.96
C ASP A 225 -0.18 -24.77 -4.19
N THR A 226 -0.46 -23.85 -3.27
CA THR A 226 -1.65 -23.90 -2.39
C THR A 226 -2.90 -23.34 -3.07
N TYR A 227 -2.77 -22.20 -3.75
CA TYR A 227 -3.90 -21.41 -4.28
C TYR A 227 -3.98 -21.40 -5.81
N GLY A 228 -3.03 -22.02 -6.51
CA GLY A 228 -2.92 -22.04 -7.98
C GLY A 228 -2.09 -20.88 -8.53
N GLU A 229 -1.73 -20.97 -9.83
CA GLU A 229 -0.87 -19.98 -10.51
C GLU A 229 -1.42 -18.55 -10.50
N ASP A 230 -2.76 -18.41 -10.50
CA ASP A 230 -3.47 -17.14 -10.49
C ASP A 230 -3.96 -16.73 -9.09
N PHE A 231 -3.23 -17.10 -8.01
CA PHE A 231 -3.65 -16.69 -6.68
C PHE A 231 -3.83 -15.15 -6.61
N LYS A 232 -4.88 -14.72 -5.93
CA LYS A 232 -5.27 -13.31 -5.95
C LYS A 232 -4.79 -12.60 -4.68
N TYR A 233 -4.20 -11.44 -4.84
CA TYR A 233 -3.83 -10.55 -3.74
C TYR A 233 -4.96 -10.22 -2.76
N TYR A 234 -6.21 -10.25 -3.24
CA TYR A 234 -7.38 -9.88 -2.43
C TYR A 234 -7.90 -11.03 -1.58
N ASP A 235 -7.26 -12.20 -1.65
CA ASP A 235 -7.58 -13.29 -0.75
C ASP A 235 -6.95 -12.99 0.61
N ARG A 236 -7.77 -13.00 1.68
CA ARG A 236 -7.34 -12.79 3.06
C ARG A 236 -6.19 -13.74 3.42
N ALA A 237 -6.28 -15.00 3.01
CA ALA A 237 -5.26 -16.00 3.31
C ALA A 237 -3.90 -15.64 2.68
N VAL A 238 -3.91 -15.09 1.46
CA VAL A 238 -2.68 -14.62 0.79
C VAL A 238 -2.10 -13.40 1.50
N ASP A 239 -2.93 -12.39 1.83
CA ASP A 239 -2.48 -11.22 2.60
C ASP A 239 -1.88 -11.65 3.96
N ASP A 240 -2.53 -12.55 4.66
CA ASP A 240 -2.05 -13.07 5.94
C ASP A 240 -0.67 -13.73 5.81
N GLU A 241 -0.43 -14.57 4.81
CA GLU A 241 0.87 -15.22 4.60
C GLU A 241 1.97 -14.20 4.21
N LEU A 242 1.66 -13.23 3.35
CA LEU A 242 2.64 -12.19 2.98
C LEU A 242 2.98 -11.29 4.17
N ARG A 243 1.99 -10.90 4.97
CA ARG A 243 2.19 -10.10 6.18
C ARG A 243 2.96 -10.88 7.26
N LYS A 244 2.64 -12.14 7.46
CA LYS A 244 3.37 -13.05 8.37
C LYS A 244 4.84 -13.17 7.98
N LEU A 245 5.12 -13.34 6.69
CA LEU A 245 6.48 -13.38 6.17
C LEU A 245 7.22 -12.06 6.47
N PHE A 246 6.60 -10.92 6.15
CA PHE A 246 7.20 -9.60 6.43
C PHE A 246 7.51 -9.42 7.91
N LEU A 247 6.55 -9.70 8.80
CA LEU A 247 6.74 -9.58 10.24
C LEU A 247 7.85 -10.52 10.77
N SER A 248 7.92 -11.74 10.25
CA SER A 248 8.95 -12.70 10.62
C SER A 248 10.35 -12.22 10.25
N ILE A 249 10.51 -11.65 9.05
CA ILE A 249 11.79 -11.05 8.62
C ILE A 249 12.11 -9.83 9.50
N TYR A 250 11.14 -8.92 9.69
CA TYR A 250 11.32 -7.71 10.50
C TYR A 250 11.80 -8.04 11.92
N PHE A 251 11.10 -8.90 12.63
CA PHE A 251 11.44 -9.25 14.01
C PHE A 251 12.71 -10.08 14.15
N LYS A 252 13.15 -10.75 13.10
CA LYS A 252 14.45 -11.42 13.04
C LYS A 252 15.59 -10.44 12.83
N THR A 253 15.37 -9.39 12.05
CA THR A 253 16.38 -8.38 11.72
C THR A 253 16.59 -7.39 12.86
N MET A 254 15.52 -7.07 13.61
CA MET A 254 15.52 -6.04 14.67
C MET A 254 15.71 -6.61 16.08
N GLY A 255 15.71 -7.92 16.27
CA GLY A 255 15.91 -8.63 17.56
C GLY A 255 17.29 -9.15 17.69
#